data_3ad15141b941b025d58a68b0e328ea82
#
_entry.id   3ad15141b941b025d58a68b0e328ea82
#
_cell.length_a   1.000
_cell.length_b   1.000
_cell.length_c   1.000
_cell.angle_alpha   90.00
_cell.angle_beta   90.00
_cell.angle_gamma   90.00
#
_symmetry.space_group_name_H-M   'P 1'
#
loop_
_entity.id
_entity.type
_entity.pdbx_description
1 polymer ?
#
loop_
_entity_poly.entity_id
_entity_poly.type
_entity_poly.pdbx_seq_one_letter_code
_entity_poly.pdbx_strand_id
1 'polypeptide(L)'
;AKRNLELMWLGNCITPDHGTIAGFVQKNKTAFHNTLRNLTLILKGWGLIDGELIVIDGTKIRAQNSKHNCITQSGLDKKIEYAEAQINAYLMAIAKDEALADDLTDKLKTYQELKEQYLTQKQELKDEGLEQKSLTDPDSRRMKNNGSLDICYNVQSVVDAKNHFVVDIS
;
A
#
# COMPACT_ATOMS: atom_id res chain seq x y z
N ALA A 1 -6.65 26.21 -3.06
CA ALA A 1 -6.61 27.42 -3.90
C ALA A 1 -7.62 28.48 -3.47
N LYS A 2 -8.91 28.16 -3.23
CA LYS A 2 -9.97 29.16 -2.93
C LYS A 2 -9.73 30.10 -1.73
N ARG A 3 -8.75 29.82 -0.88
CA ARG A 3 -8.44 30.61 0.33
C ARG A 3 -7.08 31.29 0.30
N ASN A 4 -6.30 31.11 -0.75
CA ASN A 4 -4.96 31.69 -0.90
C ASN A 4 -4.98 32.60 -2.14
N LEU A 5 -4.84 33.91 -1.92
CA LEU A 5 -4.89 34.91 -2.98
C LEU A 5 -3.75 34.79 -3.97
N GLU A 6 -2.55 34.43 -3.50
CA GLU A 6 -1.37 34.25 -4.34
C GLU A 6 -1.55 33.06 -5.30
N LEU A 7 -2.06 31.93 -4.78
CA LEU A 7 -2.37 30.78 -5.63
C LEU A 7 -3.53 31.04 -6.59
N MET A 8 -4.51 31.84 -6.19
CA MET A 8 -5.59 32.25 -7.08
C MET A 8 -5.07 33.13 -8.20
N TRP A 9 -4.20 34.09 -7.89
CA TRP A 9 -3.58 34.95 -8.88
C TRP A 9 -2.68 34.14 -9.83
N LEU A 10 -1.79 33.30 -9.29
CA LEU A 10 -0.89 32.45 -10.07
C LEU A 10 -1.65 31.47 -10.97
N GLY A 11 -2.75 30.91 -10.48
CA GLY A 11 -3.60 29.96 -11.19
C GLY A 11 -4.68 30.61 -12.04
N ASN A 12 -4.65 31.93 -12.23
CA ASN A 12 -5.68 32.68 -12.97
C ASN A 12 -7.11 32.34 -12.51
N CYS A 13 -7.31 32.23 -11.21
CA CYS A 13 -8.57 31.85 -10.55
C CYS A 13 -9.12 30.45 -10.91
N ILE A 14 -8.35 29.62 -11.59
CA ILE A 14 -8.73 28.23 -11.88
C ILE A 14 -8.70 27.42 -10.59
N THR A 15 -9.75 26.68 -10.32
CA THR A 15 -9.85 25.80 -9.15
C THR A 15 -10.09 24.37 -9.58
N PRO A 16 -9.01 23.65 -9.98
CA PRO A 16 -9.14 22.24 -10.36
C PRO A 16 -9.60 21.41 -9.15
N ASP A 17 -10.38 20.39 -9.42
CA ASP A 17 -10.75 19.41 -8.42
C ASP A 17 -9.57 18.44 -8.10
N HIS A 18 -9.75 17.64 -7.05
CA HIS A 18 -8.71 16.68 -6.62
C HIS A 18 -8.40 15.61 -7.68
N GLY A 19 -9.41 15.18 -8.46
CA GLY A 19 -9.25 14.19 -9.53
C GLY A 19 -8.40 14.73 -10.68
N THR A 20 -8.65 15.99 -11.08
CA THR A 20 -7.86 16.69 -12.10
C THR A 20 -6.40 16.83 -11.66
N ILE A 21 -6.16 17.22 -10.40
CA ILE A 21 -4.80 17.36 -9.85
C ILE A 21 -4.11 15.99 -9.81
N ALA A 22 -4.78 14.97 -9.29
CA ALA A 22 -4.22 13.61 -9.22
C ALA A 22 -3.88 13.05 -10.61
N GLY A 23 -4.78 13.20 -11.58
CA GLY A 23 -4.54 12.79 -12.96
C GLY A 23 -3.39 13.55 -13.63
N PHE A 24 -3.24 14.85 -13.35
CA PHE A 24 -2.12 15.63 -13.84
C PHE A 24 -0.78 15.15 -13.26
N VAL A 25 -0.71 14.96 -11.95
CA VAL A 25 0.50 14.43 -11.27
C VAL A 25 0.88 13.06 -11.82
N GLN A 26 -0.10 12.17 -11.94
CA GLN A 26 0.13 10.81 -12.43
C GLN A 26 0.67 10.77 -13.87
N LYS A 27 0.15 11.63 -14.74
CA LYS A 27 0.61 11.73 -16.14
C LYS A 27 1.98 12.39 -16.30
N ASN A 28 2.41 13.18 -15.31
CA ASN A 28 3.61 14.02 -15.40
C ASN A 28 4.67 13.66 -14.34
N LYS A 29 4.71 12.42 -13.85
CA LYS A 29 5.65 11.98 -12.79
C LYS A 29 7.11 12.36 -13.10
N THR A 30 7.57 12.04 -14.30
CA THR A 30 8.95 12.35 -14.74
C THR A 30 9.23 13.87 -14.76
N ALA A 31 8.24 14.67 -15.17
CA ALA A 31 8.38 16.12 -15.19
C ALA A 31 8.51 16.69 -13.76
N PHE A 32 7.75 16.13 -12.79
CA PHE A 32 7.88 16.52 -11.38
C PHE A 32 9.27 16.20 -10.81
N HIS A 33 9.81 15.01 -11.05
CA HIS A 33 11.17 14.64 -10.64
C HIS A 33 12.23 15.57 -11.26
N ASN A 34 12.11 15.83 -12.55
CA ASN A 34 13.03 16.74 -13.23
C ASN A 34 12.94 18.18 -12.70
N THR A 35 11.72 18.63 -12.37
CA THR A 35 11.50 19.97 -11.79
C THR A 35 12.14 20.07 -10.41
N LEU A 36 11.96 19.06 -9.55
CA LEU A 36 12.59 19.02 -8.23
C LEU A 36 14.11 19.03 -8.34
N ARG A 37 14.66 18.19 -9.23
CA ARG A 37 16.10 18.17 -9.49
C ARG A 37 16.64 19.51 -9.97
N ASN A 38 15.98 20.16 -10.91
CA ASN A 38 16.39 21.46 -11.43
C ASN A 38 16.31 22.54 -10.33
N LEU A 39 15.26 22.52 -9.51
CA LEU A 39 15.13 23.42 -8.37
C LEU A 39 16.28 23.23 -7.37
N THR A 40 16.61 21.98 -7.03
CA THR A 40 17.74 21.65 -6.16
C THR A 40 19.07 22.20 -6.70
N LEU A 41 19.31 22.09 -8.01
CA LEU A 41 20.51 22.65 -8.64
C LEU A 41 20.56 24.17 -8.57
N ILE A 42 19.44 24.85 -8.78
CA ILE A 42 19.34 26.32 -8.67
C ILE A 42 19.62 26.75 -7.22
N LEU A 43 18.98 26.11 -6.24
CA LEU A 43 19.17 26.40 -4.81
C LEU A 43 20.62 26.13 -4.37
N LYS A 44 21.25 25.08 -4.91
CA LYS A 44 22.68 24.82 -4.69
C LYS A 44 23.55 25.93 -5.29
N GLY A 45 23.24 26.39 -6.51
CA GLY A 45 23.94 27.52 -7.15
C GLY A 45 23.84 28.83 -6.35
N TRP A 46 22.75 29.01 -5.61
CA TRP A 46 22.57 30.18 -4.71
C TRP A 46 23.21 29.97 -3.32
N GLY A 47 23.84 28.82 -3.06
CA GLY A 47 24.45 28.49 -1.79
C GLY A 47 23.44 28.21 -0.67
N LEU A 48 22.18 27.94 -1.01
CA LEU A 48 21.13 27.61 -0.05
C LEU A 48 21.13 26.12 0.33
N ILE A 49 21.69 25.27 -0.52
CA ILE A 49 21.94 23.84 -0.27
C ILE A 49 23.45 23.62 -0.36
N ASP A 50 24.08 23.03 0.67
CA ASP A 50 25.52 22.72 0.63
C ASP A 50 25.80 21.23 0.41
N GLY A 51 24.93 20.35 0.86
CA GLY A 51 25.09 18.91 0.75
C GLY A 51 26.10 18.31 1.74
N GLU A 52 26.58 19.07 2.73
CA GLU A 52 27.52 18.57 3.73
C GLU A 52 26.85 17.61 4.72
N LEU A 53 25.61 17.92 5.11
CA LEU A 53 24.77 17.08 5.98
C LEU A 53 23.39 16.88 5.37
N ILE A 54 23.09 15.62 5.10
CA ILE A 54 21.80 15.20 4.55
C ILE A 54 21.08 14.36 5.59
N VAL A 55 19.83 14.70 5.87
CA VAL A 55 18.94 13.96 6.76
C VAL A 55 17.90 13.21 5.93
N ILE A 56 17.76 11.91 6.20
CA ILE A 56 16.73 11.08 5.58
C ILE A 56 15.68 10.77 6.63
N ASP A 57 14.43 11.10 6.35
CA ASP A 57 13.30 10.80 7.22
C ASP A 57 12.20 10.03 6.47
N GLY A 58 11.63 9.04 7.13
CA GLY A 58 10.56 8.21 6.59
C GLY A 58 9.21 8.56 7.19
N THR A 59 8.29 9.01 6.36
CA THR A 59 6.90 9.29 6.75
C THR A 59 5.96 8.20 6.24
N LYS A 60 5.10 7.69 7.15
CA LYS A 60 4.08 6.71 6.79
C LYS A 60 2.80 7.41 6.40
N ILE A 61 2.46 7.33 5.12
CA ILE A 61 1.20 7.88 4.59
C ILE A 61 0.18 6.74 4.49
N ARG A 62 -0.96 6.89 5.15
CA ARG A 62 -2.02 5.89 5.14
C ARG A 62 -2.62 5.75 3.75
N ALA A 63 -2.62 4.51 3.23
CA ALA A 63 -3.30 4.16 1.99
C ALA A 63 -4.80 3.98 2.21
N GLN A 64 -5.61 4.29 1.20
CA GLN A 64 -7.04 3.97 1.19
C GLN A 64 -7.25 2.50 0.81
N ASN A 65 -6.88 1.61 1.71
CA ASN A 65 -7.01 0.18 1.49
C ASN A 65 -7.49 -0.54 2.77
N SER A 66 -8.21 -1.64 2.59
CA SER A 66 -8.66 -2.49 3.69
C SER A 66 -7.52 -3.33 4.24
N LYS A 67 -7.42 -3.40 5.57
CA LYS A 67 -6.46 -4.30 6.26
C LYS A 67 -6.66 -5.77 5.90
N HIS A 68 -7.87 -6.15 5.51
CA HIS A 68 -8.22 -7.53 5.11
C HIS A 68 -7.64 -7.91 3.75
N ASN A 69 -7.34 -6.93 2.90
CA ASN A 69 -6.76 -7.13 1.58
C ASN A 69 -5.22 -7.22 1.59
N CYS A 70 -4.61 -7.15 2.77
CA CYS A 70 -3.17 -7.39 2.92
C CYS A 70 -2.94 -8.82 3.43
N ILE A 71 -2.34 -9.64 2.59
CA ILE A 71 -1.98 -11.03 2.91
C ILE A 71 -0.56 -11.09 3.47
N THR A 72 -0.35 -11.97 4.43
CA THR A 72 0.95 -12.29 5.01
C THR A 72 1.11 -13.81 5.06
N GLN A 73 2.33 -14.33 5.04
CA GLN A 73 2.56 -15.77 5.13
C GLN A 73 1.88 -16.38 6.36
N SER A 74 2.10 -15.81 7.54
CA SER A 74 1.48 -16.29 8.79
C SER A 74 -0.04 -16.14 8.84
N GLY A 75 -0.58 -15.14 8.14
CA GLY A 75 -2.03 -14.94 8.02
C GLY A 75 -2.67 -15.99 7.10
N LEU A 76 -1.97 -16.35 6.02
CA LEU A 76 -2.42 -17.42 5.11
C LEU A 76 -2.34 -18.79 5.78
N ASP A 77 -1.30 -19.06 6.58
CA ASP A 77 -1.18 -20.34 7.31
C ASP A 77 -2.40 -20.56 8.24
N LYS A 78 -2.78 -19.53 9.00
CA LYS A 78 -3.97 -19.60 9.86
C LYS A 78 -5.28 -19.80 9.08
N LYS A 79 -5.39 -19.18 7.89
CA LYS A 79 -6.57 -19.35 7.03
C LYS A 79 -6.64 -20.75 6.43
N ILE A 80 -5.49 -21.32 6.04
CA ILE A 80 -5.39 -22.68 5.54
C ILE A 80 -5.76 -23.67 6.64
N GLU A 81 -5.19 -23.53 7.84
CA GLU A 81 -5.49 -24.37 8.99
C GLU A 81 -6.98 -24.31 9.34
N TYR A 82 -7.58 -23.12 9.34
CA TYR A 82 -9.02 -22.97 9.57
C TYR A 82 -9.86 -23.65 8.48
N ALA A 83 -9.51 -23.49 7.22
CA ALA A 83 -10.21 -24.14 6.11
C ALA A 83 -10.12 -25.67 6.21
N GLU A 84 -8.94 -26.21 6.55
CA GLU A 84 -8.74 -27.66 6.79
C GLU A 84 -9.59 -28.18 7.95
N ALA A 85 -9.65 -27.44 9.06
CA ALA A 85 -10.49 -27.80 10.20
C ALA A 85 -11.97 -27.85 9.82
N GLN A 86 -12.46 -26.89 9.01
CA GLN A 86 -13.85 -26.89 8.53
C GLN A 86 -14.13 -28.05 7.58
N ILE A 87 -13.23 -28.33 6.63
CA ILE A 87 -13.32 -29.46 5.71
C ILE A 87 -13.46 -30.76 6.51
N ASN A 88 -12.58 -31.01 7.49
CA ASN A 88 -12.60 -32.20 8.34
C ASN A 88 -13.90 -32.29 9.16
N ALA A 89 -14.38 -31.17 9.72
CA ALA A 89 -15.62 -31.13 10.46
C ALA A 89 -16.83 -31.52 9.59
N TYR A 90 -16.90 -30.98 8.36
CA TYR A 90 -17.99 -31.34 7.42
C TYR A 90 -17.91 -32.79 6.97
N LEU A 91 -16.70 -33.31 6.67
CA LEU A 91 -16.53 -34.73 6.33
C LEU A 91 -16.98 -35.67 7.46
N MET A 92 -16.66 -35.33 8.73
CA MET A 92 -17.10 -36.08 9.89
C MET A 92 -18.61 -36.00 10.11
N ALA A 93 -19.22 -34.85 9.80
CA ALA A 93 -20.68 -34.70 9.92
C ALA A 93 -21.42 -35.51 8.87
N ILE A 94 -20.97 -35.50 7.63
CA ILE A 94 -21.53 -36.33 6.53
C ILE A 94 -21.38 -37.80 6.83
N ALA A 95 -20.24 -38.24 7.39
CA ALA A 95 -20.02 -39.64 7.76
C ALA A 95 -20.90 -40.13 8.89
N LYS A 96 -21.45 -39.21 9.73
CA LYS A 96 -22.36 -39.55 10.82
C LYS A 96 -23.82 -39.57 10.41
N ASP A 97 -24.21 -38.70 9.48
CA ASP A 97 -25.58 -38.57 9.01
C ASP A 97 -25.60 -38.25 7.51
N GLU A 98 -25.91 -39.24 6.71
CA GLU A 98 -25.95 -39.20 5.27
C GLU A 98 -27.03 -38.22 4.74
N ALA A 99 -28.06 -37.94 5.54
CA ALA A 99 -29.14 -37.01 5.22
C ALA A 99 -28.64 -35.54 5.13
N LEU A 100 -27.51 -35.23 5.78
CA LEU A 100 -26.89 -33.91 5.73
C LEU A 100 -25.93 -33.71 4.52
N ALA A 101 -25.73 -34.74 3.72
CA ALA A 101 -24.73 -34.70 2.65
C ALA A 101 -24.99 -33.61 1.63
N ASP A 102 -26.25 -33.41 1.21
CA ASP A 102 -26.60 -32.41 0.19
C ASP A 102 -26.34 -30.98 0.64
N ASP A 103 -26.72 -30.63 1.86
CA ASP A 103 -26.51 -29.27 2.42
C ASP A 103 -25.04 -28.94 2.73
N LEU A 104 -24.27 -29.98 3.11
CA LEU A 104 -22.86 -29.78 3.50
C LEU A 104 -21.90 -29.90 2.35
N THR A 105 -22.26 -30.54 1.23
CA THR A 105 -21.40 -30.73 0.06
C THR A 105 -21.02 -29.39 -0.58
N ASP A 106 -21.96 -28.44 -0.69
CA ASP A 106 -21.68 -27.12 -1.24
C ASP A 106 -20.75 -26.30 -0.35
N LYS A 107 -20.93 -26.40 0.97
CA LYS A 107 -20.02 -25.76 1.93
C LYS A 107 -18.63 -26.38 1.87
N LEU A 108 -18.56 -27.71 1.78
CA LEU A 108 -17.30 -28.43 1.66
C LEU A 108 -16.52 -28.00 0.40
N LYS A 109 -17.18 -27.90 -0.76
CA LYS A 109 -16.58 -27.37 -1.99
C LYS A 109 -16.05 -25.96 -1.81
N THR A 110 -16.85 -25.10 -1.20
CA THR A 110 -16.45 -23.71 -0.94
C THR A 110 -15.15 -23.63 -0.12
N TYR A 111 -15.04 -24.42 0.94
CA TYR A 111 -13.81 -24.43 1.77
C TYR A 111 -12.62 -25.10 1.07
N GLN A 112 -12.84 -26.07 0.20
CA GLN A 112 -11.80 -26.64 -0.64
C GLN A 112 -11.25 -25.60 -1.62
N GLU A 113 -12.13 -24.87 -2.32
CA GLU A 113 -11.74 -23.80 -3.24
C GLU A 113 -10.99 -22.68 -2.50
N LEU A 114 -11.48 -22.26 -1.32
CA LEU A 114 -10.78 -21.28 -0.48
C LEU A 114 -9.40 -21.74 -0.06
N LYS A 115 -9.25 -23.02 0.32
CA LYS A 115 -7.95 -23.60 0.66
C LYS A 115 -6.99 -23.54 -0.51
N GLU A 116 -7.41 -23.93 -1.71
CA GLU A 116 -6.60 -23.86 -2.92
C GLU A 116 -6.18 -22.43 -3.24
N GLN A 117 -7.09 -21.46 -3.14
CA GLN A 117 -6.79 -20.05 -3.31
C GLN A 117 -5.72 -19.56 -2.32
N TYR A 118 -5.83 -19.94 -1.04
CA TYR A 118 -4.84 -19.53 -0.04
C TYR A 118 -3.47 -20.19 -0.26
N LEU A 119 -3.43 -21.44 -0.73
CA LEU A 119 -2.19 -22.13 -1.11
C LEU A 119 -1.52 -21.44 -2.30
N THR A 120 -2.28 -21.08 -3.32
CA THR A 120 -1.79 -20.33 -4.49
C THR A 120 -1.21 -18.99 -4.07
N GLN A 121 -1.95 -18.19 -3.28
CA GLN A 121 -1.47 -16.91 -2.77
C GLN A 121 -0.21 -17.05 -1.92
N LYS A 122 -0.09 -18.13 -1.13
CA LYS A 122 1.10 -18.40 -0.33
C LYS A 122 2.31 -18.74 -1.21
N GLN A 123 2.07 -19.48 -2.30
CA GLN A 123 3.13 -19.82 -3.26
C GLN A 123 3.60 -18.55 -3.99
N GLU A 124 2.67 -17.71 -4.46
CA GLU A 124 3.00 -16.42 -5.10
C GLU A 124 3.86 -15.53 -4.20
N LEU A 125 3.51 -15.42 -2.90
CA LEU A 125 4.31 -14.65 -1.94
C LEU A 125 5.74 -15.20 -1.80
N LYS A 126 5.91 -16.54 -1.84
CA LYS A 126 7.23 -17.17 -1.75
C LYS A 126 8.03 -16.95 -3.02
N ASP A 127 7.41 -17.10 -4.19
CA ASP A 127 8.06 -16.93 -5.49
C ASP A 127 8.50 -15.48 -5.71
N GLU A 128 7.71 -14.51 -5.21
CA GLU A 128 8.06 -13.09 -5.22
C GLU A 128 9.05 -12.71 -4.10
N GLY A 129 9.36 -13.60 -3.17
CA GLY A 129 10.24 -13.32 -2.02
C GLY A 129 9.68 -12.29 -1.03
N LEU A 130 8.34 -12.13 -0.98
CA LEU A 130 7.67 -11.14 -0.17
C LEU A 130 7.15 -11.74 1.14
N GLU A 131 7.29 -11.00 2.25
CA GLU A 131 6.67 -11.35 3.52
C GLU A 131 5.18 -11.00 3.58
N GLN A 132 4.79 -9.97 2.82
CA GLN A 132 3.42 -9.49 2.74
C GLN A 132 3.13 -8.84 1.38
N LYS A 133 1.88 -8.89 0.95
CA LYS A 133 1.40 -8.29 -0.30
C LYS A 133 0.01 -7.70 -0.08
N SER A 134 -0.21 -6.49 -0.57
CA SER A 134 -1.55 -5.92 -0.66
C SER A 134 -2.17 -6.35 -1.99
N LEU A 135 -3.37 -6.92 -1.95
CA LEU A 135 -4.09 -7.38 -3.15
C LEU A 135 -4.69 -6.22 -3.96
N THR A 136 -4.93 -5.08 -3.30
CA THR A 136 -5.56 -3.91 -3.94
C THR A 136 -4.51 -2.95 -4.48
N ASP A 137 -3.40 -2.80 -3.78
CA ASP A 137 -2.35 -1.82 -4.07
C ASP A 137 -0.99 -2.41 -3.69
N PRO A 138 -0.24 -2.95 -4.68
CA PRO A 138 1.04 -3.63 -4.45
C PRO A 138 2.12 -2.77 -3.81
N ASP A 139 2.04 -1.44 -3.93
CA ASP A 139 3.03 -0.51 -3.37
C ASP A 139 2.79 -0.24 -1.88
N SER A 140 1.57 -0.51 -1.40
CA SER A 140 1.23 -0.34 0.01
C SER A 140 1.63 -1.54 0.86
N ARG A 141 1.99 -1.29 2.12
CA ARG A 141 2.40 -2.32 3.08
C ARG A 141 1.70 -2.12 4.42
N ARG A 142 1.51 -3.22 5.14
CA ARG A 142 1.01 -3.18 6.51
C ARG A 142 2.14 -2.77 7.44
N MET A 143 2.00 -1.61 8.07
CA MET A 143 3.02 -1.02 8.94
C MET A 143 2.42 -0.55 10.25
N LYS A 144 3.23 -0.53 11.30
CA LYS A 144 2.85 0.11 12.57
C LYS A 144 2.89 1.63 12.38
N ASN A 145 1.74 2.28 12.54
CA ASN A 145 1.59 3.73 12.43
C ASN A 145 0.86 4.25 13.68
N ASN A 146 1.51 5.13 14.45
CA ASN A 146 0.97 5.72 15.68
C ASN A 146 0.29 4.72 16.63
N GLY A 147 0.92 3.55 16.85
CA GLY A 147 0.42 2.52 17.75
C GLY A 147 -0.57 1.53 17.14
N SER A 148 -1.11 1.79 15.95
CA SER A 148 -1.96 0.87 15.20
C SER A 148 -1.23 0.24 14.02
N LEU A 149 -1.73 -0.92 13.54
CA LEU A 149 -1.28 -1.49 12.28
C LEU A 149 -2.20 -0.96 11.17
N ASP A 150 -1.63 -0.22 10.23
CA ASP A 150 -2.35 0.35 9.09
C ASP A 150 -1.68 -0.04 7.77
N ILE A 151 -2.43 0.08 6.67
CA ILE A 151 -1.88 -0.06 5.34
C ILE A 151 -1.34 1.31 4.93
N CYS A 152 -0.04 1.40 4.70
CA CYS A 152 0.66 2.67 4.46
C CYS A 152 1.65 2.55 3.30
N TYR A 153 1.95 3.71 2.73
CA TYR A 153 3.18 3.93 1.94
C TYR A 153 4.27 4.41 2.89
N ASN A 154 5.50 3.99 2.64
CA ASN A 154 6.67 4.53 3.32
C ASN A 154 7.33 5.55 2.38
N VAL A 155 7.01 6.82 2.58
CA VAL A 155 7.60 7.91 1.80
C VAL A 155 8.86 8.39 2.51
N GLN A 156 9.99 8.35 1.83
CA GLN A 156 11.25 8.86 2.36
C GLN A 156 11.56 10.21 1.75
N SER A 157 11.85 11.20 2.59
CA SER A 157 12.30 12.52 2.18
C SER A 157 13.76 12.73 2.53
N VAL A 158 14.50 13.27 1.61
CA VAL A 158 15.91 13.65 1.76
C VAL A 158 15.98 15.16 1.92
N VAL A 159 16.51 15.63 3.04
CA VAL A 159 16.51 17.05 3.43
C VAL A 159 17.94 17.52 3.66
N ASP A 160 18.33 18.61 3.04
CA ASP A 160 19.58 19.30 3.36
C ASP A 160 19.47 20.03 4.70
N ALA A 161 20.45 19.83 5.58
CA ALA A 161 20.38 20.33 6.96
C ALA A 161 20.60 21.83 7.10
N LYS A 162 21.20 22.49 6.10
CA LYS A 162 21.54 23.91 6.18
C LYS A 162 20.30 24.80 6.26
N ASN A 163 19.39 24.65 5.34
CA ASN A 163 18.16 25.45 5.25
C ASN A 163 16.89 24.58 5.17
N HIS A 164 16.99 23.28 5.44
CA HIS A 164 15.88 22.33 5.46
C HIS A 164 15.13 22.19 4.13
N PHE A 165 15.82 22.37 3.01
CA PHE A 165 15.23 22.10 1.71
C PHE A 165 15.12 20.59 1.44
N VAL A 166 13.96 20.17 0.94
CA VAL A 166 13.78 18.81 0.42
C VAL A 166 14.50 18.72 -0.91
N VAL A 167 15.45 17.79 -1.02
CA VAL A 167 16.29 17.59 -2.22
C VAL A 167 15.87 16.36 -3.02
N ASP A 168 15.23 15.37 -2.37
CA ASP A 168 14.69 14.19 -3.03
C ASP A 168 13.54 13.56 -2.23
N ILE A 169 12.69 12.78 -2.92
CA ILE A 169 11.57 12.04 -2.33
C ILE A 169 11.46 10.68 -3.05
N SER A 170 11.40 9.58 -2.29
CA SER A 170 11.19 8.22 -2.78
C SER A 170 10.10 7.46 -2.03
#